data_efd5a97aaffc16b05b99be7a6cf3ba7f
#
_entry.id   efd5a97aaffc16b05b99be7a6cf3ba7f
#
_cell.length_a   1.000
_cell.length_b   1.000
_cell.length_c   1.000
_cell.angle_alpha   90.00
_cell.angle_beta   90.00
_cell.angle_gamma   90.00
#
_symmetry.space_group_name_H-M   'P 1'
#
loop_
_entity.id
_entity.type
_entity.pdbx_description
1 polymer ?
#
loop_
_entity_poly.entity_id
_entity_poly.type
_entity_poly.pdbx_seq_one_letter_code
_entity_poly.pdbx_strand_id
1 'polypeptide(L)'
;MRLLVVEDDRKLASYIVKGFQEAGFAVDHCADGEHGLVMATGNEYDAAVIDIMLPGLNGLALVQELRKQHSDVPVLILSAKASVDDRVKGLQTGGDDYLPKPFAFTELLARVQALVRRGSRETEPTTLEVADLKLDLLSRKVTRGTHKIELQAREFSLLEYLMRNAGRVVTKTMILSHVWDYSFDPQTNVVDVLVCRVRNKVDRNFEPKLIRTKRGMGYVLEAA
;
A
#
# COMPACT_ATOMS: atom_id res chain seq x y z
N MET A 1 3.09 1.29 -0.39
CA MET A 1 2.02 0.80 0.53
C MET A 1 1.32 -0.37 -0.11
N ARG A 2 1.17 -1.47 0.63
CA ARG A 2 0.52 -2.71 0.15
C ARG A 2 -0.80 -2.93 0.86
N LEU A 3 -1.86 -3.16 0.12
CA LEU A 3 -3.22 -3.29 0.61
C LEU A 3 -3.78 -4.68 0.27
N LEU A 4 -4.42 -5.32 1.25
CA LEU A 4 -5.23 -6.51 1.01
C LEU A 4 -6.69 -6.10 0.81
N VAL A 5 -7.34 -6.61 -0.25
CA VAL A 5 -8.77 -6.45 -0.50
C VAL A 5 -9.42 -7.82 -0.53
N VAL A 6 -10.39 -8.06 0.36
CA VAL A 6 -11.18 -9.30 0.42
C VAL A 6 -12.63 -8.95 0.10
N GLU A 7 -13.06 -9.27 -1.11
CA GLU A 7 -14.38 -8.90 -1.67
C GLU A 7 -14.76 -9.93 -2.72
N ASP A 8 -15.94 -10.54 -2.62
CA ASP A 8 -16.42 -11.61 -3.54
C ASP A 8 -17.15 -11.06 -4.77
N ASP A 9 -17.78 -9.87 -4.68
CA ASP A 9 -18.36 -9.22 -5.86
C ASP A 9 -17.24 -8.74 -6.80
N ARG A 10 -17.13 -9.43 -7.95
CA ARG A 10 -16.10 -9.17 -8.96
C ARG A 10 -16.10 -7.73 -9.49
N LYS A 11 -17.28 -7.09 -9.61
CA LYS A 11 -17.38 -5.72 -10.13
C LYS A 11 -16.89 -4.72 -9.09
N LEU A 12 -17.32 -4.89 -7.84
CA LEU A 12 -16.91 -4.05 -6.73
C LEU A 12 -15.41 -4.24 -6.43
N ALA A 13 -14.92 -5.47 -6.38
CA ALA A 13 -13.51 -5.78 -6.23
C ALA A 13 -12.65 -5.11 -7.30
N SER A 14 -13.05 -5.25 -8.59
CA SER A 14 -12.33 -4.60 -9.69
C SER A 14 -12.32 -3.06 -9.57
N TYR A 15 -13.43 -2.46 -9.14
CA TYR A 15 -13.53 -1.03 -8.90
C TYR A 15 -12.60 -0.57 -7.76
N ILE A 16 -12.59 -1.30 -6.64
CA ILE A 16 -11.75 -1.01 -5.46
C ILE A 16 -10.26 -1.16 -5.82
N VAL A 17 -9.89 -2.32 -6.39
CA VAL A 17 -8.51 -2.64 -6.78
C VAL A 17 -7.97 -1.59 -7.75
N LYS A 18 -8.70 -1.31 -8.82
CA LYS A 18 -8.29 -0.30 -9.82
C LYS A 18 -8.12 1.08 -9.19
N GLY A 19 -9.06 1.51 -8.36
CA GLY A 19 -8.98 2.80 -7.69
C GLY A 19 -7.74 2.92 -6.80
N PHE A 20 -7.43 1.89 -5.98
CA PHE A 20 -6.24 1.90 -5.15
C PHE A 20 -4.93 1.80 -5.96
N GLN A 21 -4.91 1.03 -7.06
CA GLN A 21 -3.76 0.99 -7.96
C GLN A 21 -3.51 2.36 -8.60
N GLU A 22 -4.56 3.05 -9.06
CA GLU A 22 -4.45 4.43 -9.56
C GLU A 22 -3.99 5.42 -8.47
N ALA A 23 -4.39 5.18 -7.21
CA ALA A 23 -3.90 5.92 -6.06
C ALA A 23 -2.47 5.52 -5.63
N GLY A 24 -1.85 4.49 -6.28
CA GLY A 24 -0.46 4.08 -6.10
C GLY A 24 -0.23 3.09 -4.96
N PHE A 25 -1.25 2.33 -4.58
CA PHE A 25 -1.09 1.16 -3.72
C PHE A 25 -0.73 -0.07 -4.56
N ALA A 26 0.09 -0.95 -4.01
CA ALA A 26 0.14 -2.35 -4.45
C ALA A 26 -1.05 -3.05 -3.79
N VAL A 27 -1.88 -3.74 -4.59
CA VAL A 27 -3.14 -4.31 -4.09
C VAL A 27 -3.17 -5.80 -4.39
N ASP A 28 -3.27 -6.61 -3.35
CA ASP A 28 -3.62 -8.03 -3.45
C ASP A 28 -5.12 -8.20 -3.22
N HIS A 29 -5.75 -9.07 -3.99
CA HIS A 29 -7.18 -9.34 -3.91
C HIS A 29 -7.45 -10.83 -3.78
N CYS A 30 -8.44 -11.17 -2.95
CA CYS A 30 -9.06 -12.49 -2.92
C CYS A 30 -10.58 -12.38 -2.71
N ALA A 31 -11.30 -13.43 -3.11
CA ALA A 31 -12.76 -13.44 -3.17
C ALA A 31 -13.42 -14.24 -2.03
N ASP A 32 -12.66 -14.78 -1.10
CA ASP A 32 -13.16 -15.60 0.01
C ASP A 32 -12.37 -15.33 1.30
N GLY A 33 -13.01 -15.58 2.43
CA GLY A 33 -12.45 -15.25 3.73
C GLY A 33 -11.33 -16.19 4.19
N GLU A 34 -11.34 -17.47 3.79
CA GLU A 34 -10.30 -18.43 4.18
C GLU A 34 -8.96 -18.07 3.50
N HIS A 35 -9.03 -17.80 2.19
CA HIS A 35 -7.87 -17.33 1.45
C HIS A 35 -7.40 -15.95 1.95
N GLY A 36 -8.36 -15.06 2.28
CA GLY A 36 -8.08 -13.76 2.89
C GLY A 36 -7.28 -13.87 4.18
N LEU A 37 -7.63 -14.82 5.05
CA LEU A 37 -6.90 -15.10 6.29
C LEU A 37 -5.47 -15.58 6.00
N VAL A 38 -5.30 -16.54 5.08
CA VAL A 38 -3.98 -17.06 4.69
C VAL A 38 -3.09 -15.93 4.14
N MET A 39 -3.63 -15.09 3.28
CA MET A 39 -2.88 -13.95 2.73
C MET A 39 -2.49 -12.94 3.80
N ALA A 40 -3.44 -12.57 4.67
CA ALA A 40 -3.20 -11.57 5.71
C ALA A 40 -2.21 -12.01 6.79
N THR A 41 -2.08 -13.33 7.01
CA THR A 41 -1.11 -13.88 7.98
C THR A 41 0.24 -14.22 7.34
N GLY A 42 0.26 -14.52 6.04
CA GLY A 42 1.47 -14.89 5.29
C GLY A 42 2.24 -13.72 4.69
N ASN A 43 1.68 -12.52 4.67
CA ASN A 43 2.29 -11.33 4.08
C ASN A 43 2.09 -10.11 4.97
N GLU A 44 2.96 -9.11 4.80
CA GLU A 44 2.83 -7.81 5.45
C GLU A 44 1.96 -6.88 4.59
N TYR A 45 0.93 -6.29 5.22
CA TYR A 45 0.06 -5.30 4.62
C TYR A 45 0.00 -4.04 5.50
N ASP A 46 -0.04 -2.88 4.85
CA ASP A 46 -0.22 -1.58 5.53
C ASP A 46 -1.67 -1.38 5.99
N ALA A 47 -2.64 -2.02 5.32
CA ALA A 47 -4.04 -2.11 5.72
C ALA A 47 -4.75 -3.24 4.97
N ALA A 48 -5.95 -3.62 5.47
CA ALA A 48 -6.86 -4.53 4.79
C ALA A 48 -8.26 -3.92 4.66
N VAL A 49 -8.91 -4.16 3.52
CA VAL A 49 -10.31 -3.84 3.25
C VAL A 49 -11.06 -5.15 3.12
N ILE A 50 -12.02 -5.40 4.01
CA ILE A 50 -12.65 -6.72 4.14
C ILE A 50 -14.18 -6.55 4.09
N ASP A 51 -14.83 -7.21 3.14
CA ASP A 51 -16.31 -7.32 3.16
C ASP A 51 -16.77 -8.28 4.26
N ILE A 52 -17.90 -7.98 4.88
CA ILE A 52 -18.55 -8.89 5.84
C ILE A 52 -19.10 -10.13 5.16
N MET A 53 -19.72 -9.96 3.97
CA MET A 53 -20.49 -11.00 3.30
C MET A 53 -19.61 -11.85 2.36
N LEU A 54 -18.62 -12.54 2.95
CA LEU A 54 -17.72 -13.40 2.19
C LEU A 54 -18.18 -14.87 2.21
N PRO A 55 -17.93 -15.62 1.14
CA PRO A 55 -18.10 -17.08 1.15
C PRO A 55 -17.05 -17.75 2.07
N GLY A 56 -17.39 -18.92 2.59
CA GLY A 56 -16.57 -19.67 3.51
C GLY A 56 -16.50 -18.99 4.88
N LEU A 57 -15.39 -18.34 5.18
CA LEU A 57 -15.20 -17.57 6.41
C LEU A 57 -15.73 -16.14 6.22
N ASN A 58 -16.79 -15.75 6.96
CA ASN A 58 -17.31 -14.39 6.89
C ASN A 58 -16.29 -13.35 7.39
N GLY A 59 -16.39 -12.10 6.90
CA GLY A 59 -15.39 -11.07 7.17
C GLY A 59 -15.20 -10.73 8.65
N LEU A 60 -16.26 -10.78 9.49
CA LEU A 60 -16.12 -10.54 10.93
C LEU A 60 -15.34 -11.67 11.60
N ALA A 61 -15.61 -12.93 11.22
CA ALA A 61 -14.86 -14.07 11.72
C ALA A 61 -13.39 -14.02 11.26
N LEU A 62 -13.13 -13.59 10.01
CA LEU A 62 -11.77 -13.36 9.52
C LEU A 62 -11.04 -12.33 10.38
N VAL A 63 -11.65 -11.19 10.67
CA VAL A 63 -11.07 -10.15 11.53
C VAL A 63 -10.77 -10.71 12.92
N GLN A 64 -11.69 -11.48 13.52
CA GLN A 64 -11.46 -12.12 14.82
C GLN A 64 -10.25 -13.07 14.81
N GLU A 65 -10.14 -13.90 13.77
CA GLU A 65 -9.00 -14.82 13.65
C GLU A 65 -7.67 -14.07 13.46
N LEU A 66 -7.66 -12.97 12.70
CA LEU A 66 -6.49 -12.10 12.59
C LEU A 66 -6.06 -11.56 13.96
N ARG A 67 -7.00 -11.05 14.76
CA ARG A 67 -6.70 -10.50 16.08
C ARG A 67 -6.24 -11.58 17.07
N LYS A 68 -6.79 -12.79 16.99
CA LYS A 68 -6.30 -13.95 17.80
C LYS A 68 -4.85 -14.32 17.47
N GLN A 69 -4.44 -14.15 16.20
CA GLN A 69 -3.07 -14.38 15.76
C GLN A 69 -2.15 -13.16 16.00
N HIS A 70 -2.60 -12.20 16.82
CA HIS A 70 -1.85 -10.98 17.15
C HIS A 70 -1.49 -10.12 15.91
N SER A 71 -2.27 -10.21 14.83
CA SER A 71 -2.08 -9.34 13.67
C SER A 71 -2.60 -7.94 13.99
N ASP A 72 -1.71 -6.96 13.90
CA ASP A 72 -2.01 -5.53 14.10
C ASP A 72 -2.37 -4.82 12.77
N VAL A 73 -2.53 -5.57 11.65
CA VAL A 73 -2.90 -4.95 10.37
C VAL A 73 -4.21 -4.15 10.54
N PRO A 74 -4.21 -2.86 10.16
CA PRO A 74 -5.42 -2.04 10.23
C PRO A 74 -6.49 -2.55 9.27
N VAL A 75 -7.71 -2.75 9.76
CA VAL A 75 -8.82 -3.32 8.99
C VAL A 75 -9.95 -2.32 8.83
N LEU A 76 -10.32 -2.02 7.58
CA LEU A 76 -11.56 -1.36 7.21
C LEU A 76 -12.59 -2.40 6.78
N ILE A 77 -13.72 -2.42 7.48
CA ILE A 77 -14.83 -3.33 7.19
C ILE A 77 -15.78 -2.67 6.20
N LEU A 78 -16.09 -3.39 5.09
CA LEU A 78 -17.17 -3.03 4.16
C LEU A 78 -18.44 -3.80 4.51
N SER A 79 -19.61 -3.17 4.41
CA SER A 79 -20.88 -3.84 4.70
C SER A 79 -22.07 -3.23 3.98
N ALA A 80 -23.01 -4.07 3.54
CA ALA A 80 -24.32 -3.63 3.09
C ALA A 80 -25.24 -3.16 4.24
N LYS A 81 -24.87 -3.44 5.50
CA LYS A 81 -25.64 -3.05 6.67
C LYS A 81 -25.17 -1.70 7.18
N ALA A 82 -26.11 -0.76 7.32
CA ALA A 82 -25.83 0.63 7.71
C ALA A 82 -26.28 0.97 9.14
N SER A 83 -26.87 0.00 9.89
CA SER A 83 -27.36 0.28 11.25
C SER A 83 -26.23 0.62 12.21
N VAL A 84 -26.55 1.37 13.25
CA VAL A 84 -25.58 1.73 14.30
C VAL A 84 -25.07 0.47 14.99
N ASP A 85 -25.97 -0.47 15.28
CA ASP A 85 -25.64 -1.72 15.97
C ASP A 85 -24.68 -2.60 15.17
N ASP A 86 -24.85 -2.69 13.84
CA ASP A 86 -23.94 -3.44 12.96
C ASP A 86 -22.54 -2.80 12.94
N ARG A 87 -22.46 -1.46 12.94
CA ARG A 87 -21.17 -0.74 13.00
C ARG A 87 -20.47 -0.96 14.33
N VAL A 88 -21.22 -0.85 15.44
CA VAL A 88 -20.68 -1.10 16.79
C VAL A 88 -20.15 -2.53 16.89
N LYS A 89 -20.90 -3.52 16.39
CA LYS A 89 -20.47 -4.92 16.38
C LYS A 89 -19.21 -5.12 15.53
N GLY A 90 -19.12 -4.51 14.35
CA GLY A 90 -17.95 -4.59 13.49
C GLY A 90 -16.69 -4.06 14.18
N LEU A 91 -16.79 -2.89 14.82
CA LEU A 91 -15.67 -2.28 15.55
C LEU A 91 -15.29 -3.08 16.81
N GLN A 92 -16.27 -3.60 17.56
CA GLN A 92 -16.02 -4.47 18.73
C GLN A 92 -15.36 -5.80 18.35
N THR A 93 -15.56 -6.26 17.10
CA THR A 93 -14.95 -7.49 16.57
C THR A 93 -13.46 -7.34 16.28
N GLY A 94 -12.93 -6.11 16.32
CA GLY A 94 -11.52 -5.81 16.05
C GLY A 94 -11.26 -5.08 14.72
N GLY A 95 -12.32 -4.63 14.04
CA GLY A 95 -12.20 -3.69 12.91
C GLY A 95 -11.80 -2.30 13.42
N ASP A 96 -10.95 -1.62 12.67
CA ASP A 96 -10.45 -0.29 13.03
C ASP A 96 -11.29 0.84 12.43
N ASP A 97 -12.03 0.56 11.35
CA ASP A 97 -13.04 1.45 10.76
C ASP A 97 -14.10 0.65 10.02
N TYR A 98 -15.21 1.31 9.68
CA TYR A 98 -16.38 0.68 9.07
C TYR A 98 -16.97 1.59 8.00
N LEU A 99 -17.21 1.07 6.79
CA LEU A 99 -17.76 1.81 5.68
C LEU A 99 -18.99 1.09 5.10
N PRO A 100 -20.19 1.69 5.18
CA PRO A 100 -21.40 1.10 4.59
C PRO A 100 -21.38 1.19 3.06
N LYS A 101 -21.88 0.16 2.40
CA LYS A 101 -22.18 0.13 0.95
C LYS A 101 -23.57 0.75 0.71
N PRO A 102 -23.78 1.60 -0.34
CA PRO A 102 -22.80 2.03 -1.33
C PRO A 102 -21.92 3.19 -0.82
N PHE A 103 -20.69 3.28 -1.30
CA PHE A 103 -19.72 4.31 -0.93
C PHE A 103 -19.04 4.94 -2.17
N ALA A 104 -18.50 6.15 -1.99
CA ALA A 104 -17.63 6.76 -2.97
C ALA A 104 -16.18 6.28 -2.77
N PHE A 105 -15.44 6.03 -3.86
CA PHE A 105 -14.04 5.63 -3.75
C PHE A 105 -13.18 6.65 -2.99
N THR A 106 -13.46 7.94 -3.15
CA THR A 106 -12.77 9.01 -2.41
C THR A 106 -12.92 8.88 -0.88
N GLU A 107 -14.08 8.42 -0.39
CA GLU A 107 -14.28 8.15 1.03
C GLU A 107 -13.50 6.92 1.49
N LEU A 108 -13.60 5.83 0.72
CA LEU A 108 -12.83 4.60 0.99
C LEU A 108 -11.33 4.89 1.06
N LEU A 109 -10.79 5.62 0.09
CA LEU A 109 -9.38 6.01 0.05
C LEU A 109 -8.97 6.84 1.27
N ALA A 110 -9.77 7.85 1.64
CA ALA A 110 -9.47 8.72 2.79
C ALA A 110 -9.44 7.92 4.10
N ARG A 111 -10.35 6.95 4.28
CA ARG A 111 -10.41 6.09 5.45
C ARG A 111 -9.21 5.13 5.52
N VAL A 112 -8.88 4.47 4.43
CA VAL A 112 -7.68 3.59 4.36
C VAL A 112 -6.42 4.38 4.66
N GLN A 113 -6.26 5.58 4.09
CA GLN A 113 -5.12 6.45 4.40
C GLN A 113 -5.07 6.85 5.90
N ALA A 114 -6.23 7.10 6.52
CA ALA A 114 -6.30 7.38 7.94
C ALA A 114 -5.92 6.17 8.81
N LEU A 115 -6.32 4.96 8.40
CA LEU A 115 -5.95 3.71 9.06
C LEU A 115 -4.45 3.43 8.97
N VAL A 116 -3.88 3.51 7.78
CA VAL A 116 -2.43 3.34 7.57
C VAL A 116 -1.65 4.29 8.48
N ARG A 117 -2.07 5.57 8.57
CA ARG A 117 -1.46 6.54 9.48
C ARG A 117 -1.54 6.15 10.95
N ARG A 118 -2.68 5.56 11.41
CA ARG A 118 -2.86 5.12 12.81
C ARG A 118 -2.12 3.83 13.12
N GLY A 119 -2.08 2.90 12.16
CA GLY A 119 -1.38 1.61 12.27
C GLY A 119 0.12 1.77 12.36
N SER A 120 0.68 2.84 11.80
CA SER A 120 2.08 3.24 12.00
C SER A 120 2.24 3.75 13.44
N ARG A 121 2.19 2.83 14.42
CA ARG A 121 2.42 3.17 15.85
C ARG A 121 3.74 3.91 16.02
N GLU A 122 3.65 5.17 16.39
CA GLU A 122 4.63 6.03 17.08
C GLU A 122 6.04 6.24 16.50
N THR A 123 6.45 5.59 15.40
CA THR A 123 7.81 5.79 14.88
C THR A 123 7.98 5.84 13.37
N GLU A 124 6.97 5.54 12.55
CA GLU A 124 7.16 5.76 11.11
C GLU A 124 6.82 7.21 10.74
N PRO A 125 7.81 7.98 10.32
CA PRO A 125 7.59 9.36 9.90
C PRO A 125 6.63 9.35 8.70
N THR A 126 5.56 10.15 8.77
CA THR A 126 4.66 10.39 7.63
C THR A 126 5.39 11.05 6.45
N THR A 127 6.61 11.50 6.69
CA THR A 127 7.54 12.07 5.72
C THR A 127 8.84 11.28 5.76
N LEU A 128 9.24 10.73 4.62
CA LEU A 128 10.55 10.12 4.46
C LEU A 128 11.54 11.19 4.00
N GLU A 129 12.73 11.18 4.60
CA GLU A 129 13.78 12.15 4.27
C GLU A 129 15.12 11.43 4.05
N VAL A 130 15.78 11.72 2.92
CA VAL A 130 17.15 11.29 2.65
C VAL A 130 17.89 12.47 2.02
N ALA A 131 18.86 13.02 2.73
CA ALA A 131 19.51 14.27 2.39
C ALA A 131 18.48 15.40 2.20
N ASP A 132 18.46 16.03 1.03
CA ASP A 132 17.52 17.11 0.66
C ASP A 132 16.23 16.60 -0.02
N LEU A 133 16.07 15.28 -0.18
CA LEU A 133 14.89 14.65 -0.76
C LEU A 133 13.89 14.33 0.35
N LYS A 134 12.66 14.85 0.21
CA LYS A 134 11.53 14.62 1.13
C LYS A 134 10.35 14.07 0.37
N LEU A 135 9.70 13.07 0.95
CA LEU A 135 8.52 12.43 0.42
C LEU A 135 7.45 12.36 1.52
N ASP A 136 6.36 13.09 1.35
CA ASP A 136 5.19 13.05 2.23
C ASP A 136 4.24 11.95 1.75
N LEU A 137 4.09 10.93 2.58
CA LEU A 137 3.29 9.72 2.30
C LEU A 137 1.79 10.01 2.21
N LEU A 138 1.32 11.01 2.97
CA LEU A 138 -0.11 11.33 3.07
C LEU A 138 -0.56 12.21 1.92
N SER A 139 0.14 13.33 1.70
CA SER A 139 -0.19 14.27 0.63
C SER A 139 0.38 13.83 -0.73
N ARG A 140 1.21 12.77 -0.75
CA ARG A 140 1.96 12.27 -1.91
C ARG A 140 2.81 13.34 -2.59
N LYS A 141 3.27 14.31 -1.80
CA LYS A 141 4.16 15.37 -2.27
C LYS A 141 5.61 14.93 -2.17
N VAL A 142 6.37 15.25 -3.21
CA VAL A 142 7.82 15.01 -3.24
C VAL A 142 8.51 16.34 -3.49
N THR A 143 9.54 16.61 -2.69
CA THR A 143 10.39 17.79 -2.88
C THR A 143 11.85 17.39 -2.80
N ARG A 144 12.70 18.10 -3.54
CA ARG A 144 14.14 18.04 -3.40
C ARG A 144 14.69 19.45 -3.18
N GLY A 145 15.21 19.70 -1.98
CA GLY A 145 15.43 21.06 -1.50
C GLY A 145 14.12 21.84 -1.54
N THR A 146 14.11 22.96 -2.29
CA THR A 146 12.92 23.80 -2.50
C THR A 146 12.08 23.42 -3.71
N HIS A 147 12.52 22.46 -4.55
CA HIS A 147 11.88 22.11 -5.81
C HIS A 147 10.84 21.02 -5.61
N LYS A 148 9.61 21.29 -6.05
CA LYS A 148 8.54 20.28 -6.10
C LYS A 148 8.77 19.34 -7.28
N ILE A 149 8.65 18.01 -7.01
CA ILE A 149 8.80 16.95 -8.02
C ILE A 149 7.45 16.26 -8.21
N GLU A 150 6.98 16.20 -9.45
CA GLU A 150 5.75 15.51 -9.79
C GLU A 150 6.05 14.08 -10.26
N LEU A 151 5.54 13.10 -9.50
CA LEU A 151 5.68 11.69 -9.80
C LEU A 151 4.34 11.08 -10.18
N GLN A 152 4.38 10.14 -11.12
CA GLN A 152 3.25 9.25 -11.40
C GLN A 152 3.12 8.20 -10.26
N ALA A 153 1.96 7.54 -10.16
CA ALA A 153 1.68 6.62 -9.06
C ALA A 153 2.77 5.55 -8.85
N ARG A 154 3.21 4.86 -9.91
CA ARG A 154 4.28 3.85 -9.82
C ARG A 154 5.66 4.44 -9.53
N GLU A 155 5.95 5.63 -10.04
CA GLU A 155 7.19 6.34 -9.73
C GLU A 155 7.26 6.72 -8.26
N PHE A 156 6.13 7.16 -7.69
CA PHE A 156 6.01 7.45 -6.26
C PHE A 156 6.22 6.19 -5.42
N SER A 157 5.55 5.08 -5.75
CA SER A 157 5.70 3.80 -5.02
C SER A 157 7.13 3.26 -5.08
N LEU A 158 7.80 3.40 -6.24
CA LEU A 158 9.21 3.04 -6.33
C LEU A 158 10.08 3.93 -5.43
N LEU A 159 9.88 5.25 -5.47
CA LEU A 159 10.66 6.19 -4.67
C LEU A 159 10.43 5.95 -3.17
N GLU A 160 9.18 5.79 -2.75
CA GLU A 160 8.83 5.42 -1.37
C GLU A 160 9.59 4.17 -0.93
N TYR A 161 9.53 3.10 -1.73
CA TYR A 161 10.19 1.84 -1.41
C TYR A 161 11.71 1.97 -1.29
N LEU A 162 12.35 2.71 -2.19
CA LEU A 162 13.77 3.00 -2.12
C LEU A 162 14.13 3.84 -0.89
N MET A 163 13.31 4.84 -0.53
CA MET A 163 13.56 5.69 0.65
C MET A 163 13.36 4.94 1.96
N ARG A 164 12.37 4.04 2.07
CA ARG A 164 12.19 3.15 3.24
C ARG A 164 13.37 2.19 3.42
N ASN A 165 14.03 1.84 2.33
CA ASN A 165 15.24 0.99 2.32
C ASN A 165 16.51 1.80 2.10
N ALA A 166 16.56 3.05 2.51
CA ALA A 166 17.73 3.91 2.32
C ALA A 166 19.01 3.25 2.86
N GLY A 167 20.09 3.31 2.07
CA GLY A 167 21.38 2.68 2.39
C GLY A 167 21.44 1.16 2.13
N ARG A 168 20.31 0.52 1.78
CA ARG A 168 20.26 -0.91 1.47
C ARG A 168 20.06 -1.14 -0.03
N VAL A 169 20.62 -2.24 -0.53
CA VAL A 169 20.41 -2.65 -1.93
C VAL A 169 19.03 -3.28 -2.07
N VAL A 170 18.21 -2.71 -2.95
CA VAL A 170 16.90 -3.23 -3.33
C VAL A 170 17.03 -3.93 -4.68
N THR A 171 16.72 -5.23 -4.73
CA THR A 171 16.83 -6.03 -5.96
C THR A 171 15.67 -5.73 -6.92
N LYS A 172 15.83 -6.09 -8.19
CA LYS A 172 14.74 -5.94 -9.18
C LYS A 172 13.50 -6.76 -8.80
N THR A 173 13.69 -7.96 -8.25
CA THR A 173 12.59 -8.81 -7.78
C THR A 173 11.83 -8.15 -6.63
N MET A 174 12.52 -7.56 -5.66
CA MET A 174 11.90 -6.81 -4.57
C MET A 174 11.09 -5.61 -5.08
N ILE A 175 11.62 -4.87 -6.06
CA ILE A 175 10.90 -3.75 -6.69
C ILE A 175 9.65 -4.26 -7.41
N LEU A 176 9.76 -5.36 -8.17
CA LEU A 176 8.63 -5.95 -8.87
C LEU A 176 7.52 -6.37 -7.90
N SER A 177 7.85 -7.08 -6.85
CA SER A 177 6.86 -7.53 -5.86
C SER A 177 6.19 -6.38 -5.08
N HIS A 178 6.86 -5.23 -4.94
CA HIS A 178 6.33 -4.09 -4.19
C HIS A 178 5.53 -3.09 -5.07
N VAL A 179 5.90 -2.93 -6.34
CA VAL A 179 5.35 -1.90 -7.24
C VAL A 179 4.35 -2.47 -8.25
N TRP A 180 4.42 -3.78 -8.51
CA TRP A 180 3.52 -4.49 -9.42
C TRP A 180 2.87 -5.69 -8.74
N ASP A 181 1.66 -6.03 -9.17
CA ASP A 181 0.98 -7.25 -8.77
C ASP A 181 1.71 -8.52 -9.25
N TYR A 182 1.52 -9.63 -8.53
CA TYR A 182 2.07 -10.96 -8.83
C TYR A 182 1.72 -11.52 -10.23
N SER A 183 0.76 -10.92 -10.92
CA SER A 183 0.35 -11.32 -12.28
C SER A 183 1.25 -10.79 -13.39
N PHE A 184 2.35 -10.10 -13.04
CA PHE A 184 3.22 -9.45 -14.02
C PHE A 184 4.36 -10.38 -14.47
N ASP A 185 4.50 -10.58 -15.80
CA ASP A 185 5.62 -11.32 -16.39
C ASP A 185 6.91 -10.49 -16.32
N PRO A 186 7.95 -10.95 -15.60
CA PRO A 186 9.21 -10.20 -15.39
C PRO A 186 10.13 -10.14 -16.61
N GLN A 187 9.74 -10.64 -17.79
CA GLN A 187 10.59 -10.67 -18.99
C GLN A 187 10.91 -9.29 -19.60
N THR A 188 10.39 -8.20 -19.03
CA THR A 188 10.58 -6.86 -19.57
C THR A 188 11.47 -5.98 -18.67
N ASN A 189 12.21 -5.03 -19.27
CA ASN A 189 13.06 -4.06 -18.55
C ASN A 189 12.25 -2.97 -17.80
N VAL A 190 11.04 -3.31 -17.30
CA VAL A 190 10.12 -2.33 -16.71
C VAL A 190 10.69 -1.67 -15.47
N VAL A 191 11.42 -2.42 -14.64
CA VAL A 191 12.09 -1.86 -13.46
C VAL A 191 13.14 -0.85 -13.86
N ASP A 192 13.99 -1.19 -14.84
CA ASP A 192 15.07 -0.30 -15.29
C ASP A 192 14.50 0.99 -15.90
N VAL A 193 13.43 0.87 -16.68
CA VAL A 193 12.71 2.02 -17.27
C VAL A 193 12.11 2.89 -16.17
N LEU A 194 11.48 2.28 -15.17
CA LEU A 194 10.88 3.04 -14.06
C LEU A 194 11.94 3.75 -13.22
N VAL A 195 13.03 3.06 -12.88
CA VAL A 195 14.16 3.68 -12.17
C VAL A 195 14.76 4.82 -12.98
N CYS A 196 14.91 4.66 -14.30
CA CYS A 196 15.40 5.73 -15.17
C CYS A 196 14.49 6.97 -15.12
N ARG A 197 13.16 6.77 -15.17
CA ARG A 197 12.18 7.86 -15.07
C ARG A 197 12.27 8.58 -13.72
N VAL A 198 12.33 7.83 -12.62
CA VAL A 198 12.47 8.42 -11.27
C VAL A 198 13.78 9.19 -11.16
N ARG A 199 14.93 8.63 -11.62
CA ARG A 199 16.22 9.34 -11.65
C ARG A 199 16.16 10.64 -12.43
N ASN A 200 15.53 10.64 -13.59
CA ASN A 200 15.42 11.83 -14.41
C ASN A 200 14.67 12.97 -13.67
N LYS A 201 13.74 12.63 -12.81
CA LYS A 201 12.96 13.62 -12.04
C LYS A 201 13.65 14.01 -10.73
N VAL A 202 14.24 13.03 -10.02
CA VAL A 202 14.77 13.21 -8.66
C VAL A 202 16.23 13.64 -8.68
N ASP A 203 17.05 13.11 -9.63
CA ASP A 203 18.50 13.26 -9.60
C ASP A 203 19.07 14.13 -10.72
N ARG A 204 18.42 14.23 -11.89
CA ARG A 204 19.05 14.81 -13.10
C ARG A 204 19.67 16.18 -12.87
N ASN A 205 18.95 17.06 -12.18
CA ASN A 205 19.34 18.46 -11.97
C ASN A 205 19.85 18.74 -10.54
N PHE A 206 20.17 17.70 -9.77
CA PHE A 206 20.54 17.81 -8.37
C PHE A 206 21.85 17.08 -8.08
N GLU A 207 22.61 17.55 -7.12
CA GLU A 207 23.78 16.91 -6.55
C GLU A 207 23.68 16.90 -5.02
N PRO A 208 24.14 15.82 -4.37
CA PRO A 208 24.64 14.57 -4.95
C PRO A 208 23.51 13.71 -5.55
N LYS A 209 23.86 12.80 -6.48
CA LYS A 209 22.91 11.79 -7.00
C LYS A 209 22.59 10.79 -5.90
N LEU A 210 21.32 10.62 -5.59
CA LEU A 210 20.87 9.75 -4.49
C LEU A 210 20.62 8.30 -4.94
N ILE A 211 20.07 8.09 -6.15
CA ILE A 211 19.73 6.75 -6.63
C ILE A 211 20.91 6.17 -7.44
N ARG A 212 21.54 5.13 -6.92
CA ARG A 212 22.71 4.48 -7.57
C ARG A 212 22.37 3.05 -8.00
N THR A 213 23.06 2.58 -9.05
CA THR A 213 22.98 1.19 -9.50
C THR A 213 24.14 0.40 -8.90
N LYS A 214 23.83 -0.68 -8.20
CA LYS A 214 24.81 -1.71 -7.79
C LYS A 214 24.74 -2.83 -8.83
N ARG A 215 25.72 -2.84 -9.76
CA ARG A 215 25.74 -3.78 -10.90
C ARG A 215 25.55 -5.22 -10.44
N GLY A 216 24.65 -5.96 -11.10
CA GLY A 216 24.33 -7.35 -10.79
C GLY A 216 23.48 -7.56 -9.54
N MET A 217 23.23 -6.53 -8.72
CA MET A 217 22.49 -6.64 -7.44
C MET A 217 21.18 -5.88 -7.45
N GLY A 218 21.12 -4.66 -7.99
CA GLY A 218 19.93 -3.84 -7.96
C GLY A 218 20.22 -2.34 -7.83
N TYR A 219 19.43 -1.66 -7.02
CA TYR A 219 19.47 -0.21 -6.81
C TYR A 219 19.58 0.12 -5.34
N VAL A 220 20.21 1.24 -5.02
CA VAL A 220 20.26 1.79 -3.66
C VAL A 220 19.97 3.29 -3.72
N LEU A 221 19.24 3.78 -2.73
CA LEU A 221 19.06 5.21 -2.49
C LEU A 221 19.82 5.55 -1.21
N GLU A 222 20.85 6.40 -1.33
CA GLU A 222 21.73 6.75 -0.23
C GLU A 222 22.19 8.21 -0.33
N ALA A 223 22.35 8.87 0.81
CA ALA A 223 23.10 10.13 0.89
C ALA A 223 24.57 9.84 0.59
N ALA A 224 25.24 10.73 -0.17
CA ALA A 224 26.65 10.57 -0.50
C ALA A 224 27.54 10.80 0.72
#